data_e6610b51db625647d8938b0130ff60e0
#
_entry.id   e6610b51db625647d8938b0130ff60e0
#
_cell.length_a   1.000
_cell.length_b   1.000
_cell.length_c   1.000
_cell.angle_alpha   90.00
_cell.angle_beta   90.00
_cell.angle_gamma   90.00
#
_symmetry.space_group_name_H-M   'P 1'
#
loop_
_entity.id
_entity.type
_entity.pdbx_description
1 polymer ?
#
loop_
_entity_poly.entity_id
_entity_poly.type
_entity_poly.pdbx_seq_one_letter_code
_entity_poly.pdbx_strand_id
1 'polypeptide(L)'
;MHPGGLPQRRFHPYRGRMGLNIQIVVDSVKPHDLADWWAQTLQWEVEPQDAGFIRSMIEQGYATEDQAVTHRGNLVWKDGAAIRPPEEIGSQDPERRILFQTAPEGKTVKNRVHWDVRLDGRDKDDVQRELEARGASFLGSARQGPHSWHTMADPEGNEFCIS
;
A
#
# COMPACT_ATOMS: atom_id res chain seq x y z
N MET A 1 -47.88 -19.06 -23.77
CA MET A 1 -46.58 -18.91 -24.42
C MET A 1 -46.03 -17.55 -24.04
N HIS A 2 -45.02 -17.52 -23.11
CA HIS A 2 -44.30 -16.29 -22.75
C HIS A 2 -42.91 -16.41 -23.38
N PRO A 3 -42.43 -15.40 -24.12
CA PRO A 3 -41.06 -15.41 -24.61
C PRO A 3 -40.14 -14.94 -23.51
N GLY A 4 -39.19 -15.81 -23.16
CA GLY A 4 -38.12 -15.52 -22.21
C GLY A 4 -37.18 -14.42 -22.74
N GLY A 5 -37.12 -13.30 -22.03
CA GLY A 5 -36.13 -12.27 -22.29
C GLY A 5 -34.75 -12.74 -21.87
N LEU A 6 -33.78 -12.69 -22.79
CA LEU A 6 -32.37 -12.92 -22.55
C LEU A 6 -31.83 -11.86 -21.59
N PRO A 7 -30.92 -12.22 -20.65
CA PRO A 7 -30.32 -11.25 -19.76
C PRO A 7 -29.50 -10.24 -20.56
N GLN A 8 -29.87 -8.98 -20.47
CA GLN A 8 -29.10 -7.89 -21.03
C GLN A 8 -27.72 -7.85 -20.34
N ARG A 9 -26.68 -8.21 -21.06
CA ARG A 9 -25.31 -7.96 -20.66
C ARG A 9 -25.15 -6.44 -20.51
N ARG A 10 -24.95 -5.97 -19.29
CA ARG A 10 -24.52 -4.59 -19.04
C ARG A 10 -23.16 -4.41 -19.71
N PHE A 11 -23.14 -3.70 -20.82
CA PHE A 11 -21.89 -3.21 -21.41
C PHE A 11 -21.26 -2.23 -20.42
N HIS A 12 -20.14 -2.61 -19.83
CA HIS A 12 -19.25 -1.67 -19.15
C HIS A 12 -18.45 -0.93 -20.23
N PRO A 13 -18.63 0.40 -20.40
CA PRO A 13 -18.01 1.14 -21.53
C PRO A 13 -16.51 1.43 -21.35
N TYR A 14 -15.80 0.75 -20.44
CA TYR A 14 -14.39 1.01 -20.11
C TYR A 14 -13.41 -0.13 -20.43
N ARG A 15 -13.73 -1.02 -21.38
CA ARG A 15 -12.73 -1.91 -21.97
C ARG A 15 -12.09 -1.21 -23.18
N GLY A 16 -11.07 -0.39 -22.92
CA GLY A 16 -10.31 0.32 -23.95
C GLY A 16 -9.53 1.50 -23.39
N ARG A 17 -8.99 1.40 -22.18
CA ARG A 17 -8.10 2.43 -21.65
C ARG A 17 -6.79 2.43 -22.45
N MET A 18 -6.67 3.37 -23.42
CA MET A 18 -5.40 3.78 -24.01
C MET A 18 -4.69 4.80 -23.10
N GLY A 19 -4.80 4.65 -21.78
CA GLY A 19 -4.16 5.50 -20.80
C GLY A 19 -2.95 4.82 -20.15
N LEU A 20 -1.95 5.60 -19.77
CA LEU A 20 -0.84 5.12 -18.95
C LEU A 20 -1.34 4.83 -17.53
N ASN A 21 -0.87 3.74 -16.94
CA ASN A 21 -1.16 3.37 -15.56
C ASN A 21 -0.05 3.90 -14.63
N ILE A 22 -0.39 4.18 -13.37
CA ILE A 22 0.56 4.64 -12.35
C ILE A 22 0.60 3.60 -11.25
N GLN A 23 1.80 3.17 -10.86
CA GLN A 23 2.04 2.48 -9.62
C GLN A 23 2.77 3.42 -8.65
N ILE A 24 2.33 3.48 -7.40
CA ILE A 24 3.05 4.19 -6.35
C ILE A 24 4.14 3.26 -5.83
N VAL A 25 5.37 3.78 -5.77
CA VAL A 25 6.52 3.10 -5.15
C VAL A 25 7.06 3.99 -4.05
N VAL A 26 7.30 3.41 -2.89
CA VAL A 26 7.87 4.07 -1.70
C VAL A 26 9.18 3.39 -1.38
N ASP A 27 10.27 4.14 -1.40
CA ASP A 27 11.56 3.67 -0.93
C ASP A 27 11.55 3.52 0.59
N SER A 28 12.07 2.41 1.10
CA SER A 28 11.99 2.03 2.51
C SER A 28 13.23 1.26 2.93
N VAL A 29 13.72 1.51 4.13
CA VAL A 29 14.83 0.71 4.72
C VAL A 29 14.32 -0.61 5.28
N LYS A 30 13.00 -0.71 5.58
CA LYS A 30 12.33 -1.91 6.08
C LYS A 30 10.99 -2.13 5.37
N PRO A 31 11.01 -2.48 4.08
CA PRO A 31 9.81 -2.47 3.23
C PRO A 31 8.67 -3.36 3.74
N HIS A 32 8.97 -4.50 4.35
CA HIS A 32 7.95 -5.39 4.92
C HIS A 32 7.28 -4.79 6.16
N ASP A 33 8.05 -4.21 7.07
CA ASP A 33 7.51 -3.58 8.27
C ASP A 33 6.66 -2.36 7.91
N LEU A 34 7.12 -1.56 6.93
CA LEU A 34 6.39 -0.39 6.47
C LEU A 34 5.12 -0.76 5.70
N ALA A 35 5.18 -1.81 4.87
CA ALA A 35 4.01 -2.36 4.17
C ALA A 35 2.94 -2.84 5.17
N ASP A 36 3.32 -3.57 6.20
CA ASP A 36 2.41 -4.02 7.27
C ASP A 36 1.75 -2.84 7.99
N TRP A 37 2.53 -1.80 8.29
CA TRP A 37 2.04 -0.59 8.96
C TRP A 37 1.00 0.13 8.11
N TRP A 38 1.29 0.32 6.82
CA TRP A 38 0.38 0.98 5.89
C TRP A 38 -0.84 0.12 5.55
N ALA A 39 -0.69 -1.20 5.40
CA ALA A 39 -1.80 -2.11 5.21
C ALA A 39 -2.82 -2.00 6.36
N GLN A 40 -2.34 -2.02 7.60
CA GLN A 40 -3.20 -1.81 8.77
C GLN A 40 -3.84 -0.41 8.80
N THR A 41 -3.08 0.63 8.42
CA THR A 41 -3.57 2.03 8.42
C THR A 41 -4.68 2.25 7.40
N LEU A 42 -4.53 1.69 6.19
CA LEU A 42 -5.50 1.83 5.10
C LEU A 42 -6.58 0.73 5.12
N GLN A 43 -6.50 -0.25 6.04
CA GLN A 43 -7.33 -1.47 6.04
C GLN A 43 -7.19 -2.24 4.71
N TRP A 44 -5.98 -2.24 4.17
CA TRP A 44 -5.58 -2.99 2.99
C TRP A 44 -4.86 -4.28 3.39
N GLU A 45 -4.53 -5.10 2.40
CA GLU A 45 -3.81 -6.35 2.60
C GLU A 45 -2.44 -6.31 1.95
N VAL A 46 -1.46 -6.96 2.61
CA VAL A 46 -0.15 -7.22 2.01
C VAL A 46 -0.32 -8.32 0.96
N GLU A 47 0.21 -8.09 -0.24
CA GLU A 47 0.18 -9.09 -1.31
C GLU A 47 0.91 -10.37 -0.86
N PRO A 48 0.26 -11.54 -0.96
CA PRO A 48 0.91 -12.79 -0.64
C PRO A 48 2.05 -13.08 -1.61
N GLN A 49 3.18 -13.55 -1.08
CA GLN A 49 4.31 -14.02 -1.88
C GLN A 49 4.39 -15.55 -1.78
N ASP A 50 4.62 -16.20 -2.90
CA ASP A 50 4.70 -17.67 -2.97
C ASP A 50 6.09 -18.17 -2.52
N ALA A 51 6.15 -18.66 -1.29
CA ALA A 51 7.37 -19.23 -0.72
C ALA A 51 7.89 -20.46 -1.50
N GLY A 52 7.02 -21.23 -2.14
CA GLY A 52 7.39 -22.35 -2.99
C GLY A 52 8.09 -21.86 -4.26
N PHE A 53 7.54 -20.83 -4.89
CA PHE A 53 8.17 -20.19 -6.04
C PHE A 53 9.55 -19.61 -5.69
N ILE A 54 9.67 -18.91 -4.55
CA ILE A 54 10.95 -18.34 -4.09
C ILE A 54 12.00 -19.43 -3.93
N ARG A 55 11.67 -20.54 -3.23
CA ARG A 55 12.61 -21.68 -3.08
C ARG A 55 13.01 -22.28 -4.42
N SER A 56 12.05 -22.45 -5.32
CA SER A 56 12.33 -22.97 -6.67
C SER A 56 13.28 -22.08 -7.45
N MET A 57 13.17 -20.76 -7.35
CA MET A 57 14.09 -19.82 -8.01
C MET A 57 15.51 -19.92 -7.45
N ILE A 58 15.65 -20.10 -6.14
CA ILE A 58 16.95 -20.29 -5.48
C ILE A 58 17.55 -21.63 -5.89
N GLU A 59 16.81 -22.73 -5.83
CA GLU A 59 17.25 -24.07 -6.20
C GLU A 59 17.71 -24.16 -7.67
N GLN A 60 17.06 -23.43 -8.56
CA GLN A 60 17.41 -23.36 -9.99
C GLN A 60 18.55 -22.38 -10.30
N GLY A 61 19.04 -21.63 -9.30
CA GLY A 61 20.13 -20.66 -9.47
C GLY A 61 19.73 -19.35 -10.15
N TYR A 62 18.42 -19.07 -10.27
CA TYR A 62 17.91 -17.77 -10.74
C TYR A 62 17.89 -16.70 -9.65
N ALA A 63 17.98 -17.10 -8.38
CA ALA A 63 18.10 -16.24 -7.23
C ALA A 63 19.07 -16.83 -6.20
N THR A 64 19.50 -16.02 -5.24
CA THR A 64 20.38 -16.42 -4.15
C THR A 64 19.64 -16.34 -2.80
N GLU A 65 20.10 -17.06 -1.78
CA GLU A 65 19.45 -17.11 -0.47
C GLU A 65 19.35 -15.70 0.19
N ASP A 66 20.34 -14.84 -0.04
CA ASP A 66 20.37 -13.49 0.50
C ASP A 66 19.35 -12.52 -0.14
N GLN A 67 18.72 -12.92 -1.25
CA GLN A 67 17.61 -12.21 -1.89
C GLN A 67 16.23 -12.53 -1.27
N ALA A 68 16.18 -13.49 -0.35
CA ALA A 68 14.98 -13.84 0.39
C ALA A 68 15.18 -13.61 1.90
N VAL A 69 14.09 -13.38 2.61
CA VAL A 69 14.08 -13.17 4.06
C VAL A 69 12.84 -13.81 4.66
N THR A 70 12.91 -14.16 5.93
CA THR A 70 11.71 -14.59 6.68
C THR A 70 11.06 -13.38 7.33
N HIS A 71 9.82 -13.07 6.95
CA HIS A 71 8.99 -12.05 7.56
C HIS A 71 7.71 -12.68 8.12
N ARG A 72 7.45 -12.52 9.42
CA ARG A 72 6.30 -13.11 10.14
C ARG A 72 6.12 -14.62 9.87
N GLY A 73 7.23 -15.35 9.77
CA GLY A 73 7.21 -16.81 9.54
C GLY A 73 7.07 -17.22 8.07
N ASN A 74 6.91 -16.29 7.14
CA ASN A 74 6.83 -16.56 5.71
C ASN A 74 8.13 -16.20 5.00
N LEU A 75 8.56 -17.04 4.04
CA LEU A 75 9.65 -16.71 3.15
C LEU A 75 9.14 -15.73 2.08
N VAL A 76 9.79 -14.56 1.99
CA VAL A 76 9.44 -13.47 1.08
C VAL A 76 10.69 -12.92 0.38
N TRP A 77 10.52 -12.25 -0.76
CA TRP A 77 11.62 -11.53 -1.38
C TRP A 77 12.06 -10.36 -0.50
N LYS A 78 13.35 -10.20 -0.31
CA LYS A 78 13.93 -9.13 0.51
C LYS A 78 13.65 -7.73 -0.03
N ASP A 79 13.55 -7.60 -1.36
CA ASP A 79 13.56 -6.32 -2.06
C ASP A 79 12.28 -5.52 -1.91
N GLY A 80 11.19 -6.12 -1.41
CA GLY A 80 9.98 -5.34 -1.20
C GLY A 80 8.73 -6.12 -0.87
N ALA A 81 7.72 -5.36 -0.49
CA ALA A 81 6.36 -5.82 -0.24
C ALA A 81 5.37 -4.85 -0.85
N ALA A 82 4.22 -5.32 -1.31
CA ALA A 82 3.18 -4.46 -1.83
C ALA A 82 1.89 -4.65 -1.04
N ILE A 83 1.05 -3.61 -1.07
CA ILE A 83 -0.28 -3.63 -0.47
C ILE A 83 -1.34 -3.26 -1.49
N ARG A 84 -2.54 -3.80 -1.32
CA ARG A 84 -3.73 -3.53 -2.12
C ARG A 84 -4.99 -3.50 -1.26
N PRO A 85 -6.07 -2.86 -1.73
CA PRO A 85 -7.39 -3.11 -1.16
C PRO A 85 -7.75 -4.59 -1.22
N PRO A 86 -8.48 -5.13 -0.22
CA PRO A 86 -8.82 -6.56 -0.17
C PRO A 86 -9.51 -7.06 -1.44
N GLU A 87 -10.39 -6.26 -2.04
CA GLU A 87 -11.12 -6.60 -3.25
C GLU A 87 -10.25 -6.69 -4.51
N GLU A 88 -9.02 -6.20 -4.46
CA GLU A 88 -8.07 -6.24 -5.59
C GLU A 88 -6.99 -7.32 -5.41
N ILE A 89 -6.97 -8.05 -4.29
CA ILE A 89 -6.03 -9.15 -4.08
C ILE A 89 -6.24 -10.23 -5.16
N GLY A 90 -5.15 -10.61 -5.81
CA GLY A 90 -5.17 -11.56 -6.93
C GLY A 90 -5.57 -10.98 -8.29
N SER A 91 -5.91 -9.68 -8.37
CA SER A 91 -6.13 -9.01 -9.66
C SER A 91 -4.84 -8.98 -10.48
N GLN A 92 -4.96 -9.27 -11.80
CA GLN A 92 -3.83 -9.17 -12.74
C GLN A 92 -3.53 -7.70 -13.14
N ASP A 93 -4.51 -6.82 -12.98
CA ASP A 93 -4.40 -5.39 -13.31
C ASP A 93 -5.04 -4.56 -12.20
N PRO A 94 -4.37 -4.41 -11.04
CA PRO A 94 -4.90 -3.65 -9.91
C PRO A 94 -4.91 -2.16 -10.24
N GLU A 95 -5.99 -1.48 -9.87
CA GLU A 95 -6.09 -0.03 -10.00
C GLU A 95 -5.35 0.70 -8.85
N ARG A 96 -5.28 0.05 -7.67
CA ARG A 96 -4.69 0.62 -6.45
C ARG A 96 -3.65 -0.35 -5.89
N ARG A 97 -2.40 0.01 -6.05
CA ARG A 97 -1.28 -0.77 -5.54
C ARG A 97 -0.17 0.16 -5.05
N ILE A 98 0.35 -0.11 -3.86
CA ILE A 98 1.53 0.57 -3.33
C ILE A 98 2.61 -0.48 -3.10
N LEU A 99 3.78 -0.27 -3.72
CA LEU A 99 4.98 -1.08 -3.52
C LEU A 99 5.91 -0.35 -2.56
N PHE A 100 6.35 -1.02 -1.51
CA PHE A 100 7.46 -0.61 -0.65
C PHE A 100 8.69 -1.36 -1.12
N GLN A 101 9.70 -0.62 -1.55
CA GLN A 101 10.90 -1.17 -2.16
C GLN A 101 12.11 -0.84 -1.30
N THR A 102 13.02 -1.81 -1.14
CA THR A 102 14.24 -1.60 -0.37
C THR A 102 15.10 -0.49 -0.97
N ALA A 103 15.41 0.50 -0.14
CA ALA A 103 16.44 1.52 -0.37
C ALA A 103 17.37 1.57 0.83
N PRO A 104 18.70 1.66 0.62
CA PRO A 104 19.64 1.66 1.74
C PRO A 104 19.63 2.96 2.53
N GLU A 105 19.20 4.07 1.91
CA GLU A 105 19.18 5.39 2.52
C GLU A 105 17.88 5.66 3.26
N GLY A 106 17.96 5.98 4.54
CA GLY A 106 16.84 6.51 5.30
C GLY A 106 16.45 7.91 4.84
N LYS A 107 15.19 8.27 5.06
CA LYS A 107 14.67 9.61 4.74
C LYS A 107 15.35 10.70 5.57
N THR A 108 15.81 11.78 4.92
CA THR A 108 16.49 12.92 5.55
C THR A 108 15.88 14.27 5.25
N VAL A 109 15.14 14.41 4.15
CA VAL A 109 14.52 15.67 3.72
C VAL A 109 13.02 15.48 3.54
N LYS A 110 12.27 16.61 3.53
CA LYS A 110 10.81 16.58 3.33
C LYS A 110 10.44 15.93 1.99
N ASN A 111 9.46 15.03 2.00
CA ASN A 111 8.90 14.43 0.80
C ASN A 111 8.29 15.50 -0.11
N ARG A 112 8.49 15.36 -1.42
CA ARG A 112 7.87 16.24 -2.42
C ARG A 112 6.46 15.78 -2.79
N VAL A 113 6.16 14.50 -2.58
CA VAL A 113 4.84 13.88 -2.70
C VAL A 113 4.45 13.35 -1.34
N HIS A 114 3.23 13.59 -0.90
CA HIS A 114 2.65 13.04 0.32
C HIS A 114 1.23 12.57 0.04
N TRP A 115 0.73 11.73 0.92
CA TRP A 115 -0.64 11.21 0.80
C TRP A 115 -1.59 11.99 1.70
N ASP A 116 -2.82 12.16 1.24
CA ASP A 116 -3.94 12.64 2.03
C ASP A 116 -4.88 11.47 2.31
N VAL A 117 -4.82 10.93 3.53
CA VAL A 117 -5.67 9.83 3.98
C VAL A 117 -7.00 10.40 4.45
N ARG A 118 -8.08 10.01 3.79
CA ARG A 118 -9.46 10.38 4.15
C ARG A 118 -9.97 9.46 5.25
N LEU A 119 -10.57 10.04 6.28
CA LEU A 119 -10.94 9.30 7.49
C LEU A 119 -12.39 8.79 7.50
N ASP A 120 -13.17 9.05 6.44
CA ASP A 120 -14.56 8.59 6.28
C ASP A 120 -15.44 8.90 7.50
N GLY A 121 -15.26 10.10 8.08
CA GLY A 121 -16.03 10.59 9.22
C GLY A 121 -15.49 10.18 10.60
N ARG A 122 -14.37 9.46 10.68
CA ARG A 122 -13.67 9.23 11.94
C ARG A 122 -13.06 10.53 12.47
N ASP A 123 -13.02 10.65 13.79
CA ASP A 123 -12.37 11.78 14.44
C ASP A 123 -10.84 11.73 14.23
N LYS A 124 -10.26 12.84 13.76
CA LYS A 124 -8.83 12.88 13.40
C LYS A 124 -7.92 12.85 14.62
N ASP A 125 -8.36 13.37 15.78
CA ASP A 125 -7.56 13.34 17.00
C ASP A 125 -7.49 11.90 17.57
N ASP A 126 -8.59 11.13 17.41
CA ASP A 126 -8.60 9.70 17.76
C ASP A 126 -7.68 8.92 16.84
N VAL A 127 -7.76 9.15 15.51
CA VAL A 127 -6.90 8.48 14.53
C VAL A 127 -5.43 8.87 14.74
N GLN A 128 -5.13 10.14 15.03
CA GLN A 128 -3.77 10.57 15.39
C GLN A 128 -3.21 9.71 16.52
N ARG A 129 -3.95 9.57 17.65
CA ARG A 129 -3.50 8.77 18.80
C ARG A 129 -3.26 7.30 18.44
N GLU A 130 -4.14 6.71 17.63
CA GLU A 130 -3.97 5.34 17.15
C GLU A 130 -2.69 5.17 16.30
N LEU A 131 -2.41 6.12 15.42
CA LEU A 131 -1.24 6.10 14.56
C LEU A 131 0.04 6.30 15.37
N GLU A 132 0.06 7.24 16.33
CA GLU A 132 1.18 7.46 17.24
C GLU A 132 1.48 6.21 18.09
N ALA A 133 0.46 5.52 18.58
CA ALA A 133 0.62 4.26 19.31
C ALA A 133 1.28 3.14 18.47
N ARG A 134 1.26 3.27 17.14
CA ARG A 134 1.90 2.36 16.18
C ARG A 134 3.18 2.91 15.55
N GLY A 135 3.75 3.98 16.11
CA GLY A 135 5.04 4.52 15.72
C GLY A 135 5.03 5.67 14.71
N ALA A 136 3.86 6.21 14.35
CA ALA A 136 3.79 7.47 13.63
C ALA A 136 4.15 8.65 14.54
N SER A 137 4.47 9.80 13.94
CA SER A 137 4.71 11.05 14.66
C SER A 137 3.75 12.14 14.19
N PHE A 138 3.17 12.87 15.12
CA PHE A 138 2.39 14.08 14.81
C PHE A 138 3.35 15.24 14.54
N LEU A 139 3.18 15.90 13.39
CA LEU A 139 4.04 17.03 12.97
C LEU A 139 3.35 18.38 13.13
N GLY A 140 2.02 18.41 13.11
CA GLY A 140 1.26 19.64 13.27
C GLY A 140 -0.10 19.59 12.64
N SER A 141 -0.91 20.62 12.92
CA SER A 141 -2.22 20.81 12.31
C SER A 141 -2.20 22.00 11.38
N ALA A 142 -2.98 21.94 10.31
CA ALA A 142 -3.20 23.06 9.43
C ALA A 142 -4.68 23.19 9.04
N ARG A 143 -5.04 24.35 8.48
CA ARG A 143 -6.42 24.69 8.11
C ARG A 143 -6.44 25.55 6.88
N GLN A 144 -7.41 25.30 6.00
CA GLN A 144 -7.75 26.16 4.87
C GLN A 144 -9.26 26.28 4.73
N GLY A 145 -9.80 27.45 5.04
CA GLY A 145 -11.25 27.65 5.09
C GLY A 145 -11.92 26.71 6.10
N PRO A 146 -12.95 25.95 5.72
CA PRO A 146 -13.59 24.98 6.59
C PRO A 146 -12.80 23.67 6.76
N HIS A 147 -11.81 23.40 5.93
CA HIS A 147 -11.06 22.17 5.92
C HIS A 147 -9.86 22.23 6.88
N SER A 148 -9.69 21.20 7.68
CA SER A 148 -8.55 21.07 8.58
C SER A 148 -7.98 19.65 8.51
N TRP A 149 -6.67 19.53 8.71
CA TRP A 149 -5.96 18.26 8.69
C TRP A 149 -4.85 18.22 9.72
N HIS A 150 -4.41 17.01 10.04
CA HIS A 150 -3.18 16.78 10.76
C HIS A 150 -2.11 16.28 9.78
N THR A 151 -0.90 16.81 9.92
CA THR A 151 0.27 16.29 9.23
C THR A 151 0.97 15.31 10.16
N MET A 152 1.19 14.12 9.68
CA MET A 152 1.82 13.01 10.38
C MET A 152 3.09 12.59 9.64
N ALA A 153 3.94 11.82 10.31
CA ALA A 153 5.01 11.05 9.67
C ALA A 153 4.83 9.58 10.01
N ASP A 154 5.04 8.70 9.04
CA ASP A 154 5.03 7.25 9.25
C ASP A 154 6.29 6.80 10.04
N PRO A 155 6.44 5.51 10.40
CA PRO A 155 7.59 5.04 11.17
C PRO A 155 8.97 5.29 10.53
N GLU A 156 9.02 5.51 9.22
CA GLU A 156 10.25 5.88 8.51
C GLU A 156 10.36 7.39 8.24
N GLY A 157 9.42 8.18 8.74
CA GLY A 157 9.42 9.64 8.65
C GLY A 157 8.78 10.20 7.38
N ASN A 158 8.10 9.40 6.56
CA ASN A 158 7.39 9.90 5.38
C ASN A 158 6.16 10.69 5.81
N GLU A 159 6.06 11.95 5.35
CA GLU A 159 4.96 12.82 5.70
C GLU A 159 3.68 12.45 4.94
N PHE A 160 2.57 12.46 5.65
CA PHE A 160 1.22 12.31 5.11
C PHE A 160 0.23 13.15 5.92
N CYS A 161 -0.97 13.38 5.37
CA CYS A 161 -2.03 14.10 6.05
C CYS A 161 -3.20 13.16 6.35
N ILE A 162 -3.92 13.44 7.43
CA ILE A 162 -5.20 12.82 7.78
C ILE A 162 -6.28 13.91 7.89
N SER A 163 -7.46 13.69 7.25
CA SER A 163 -8.55 14.66 7.22
C SER A 163 -9.94 14.03 7.09
#